data_a3465a2d733c5fa68f70932f63f5c5f7
#
_entry.id   a3465a2d733c5fa68f70932f63f5c5f7
#
_cell.length_a   1.000
_cell.length_b   1.000
_cell.length_c   1.000
_cell.angle_alpha   90.00
_cell.angle_beta   90.00
_cell.angle_gamma   90.00
#
_symmetry.space_group_name_H-M   'P 1'
#
loop_
_entity.id
_entity.type
_entity.pdbx_description
1 polymer ?
#
loop_
_entity_poly.entity_id
_entity_poly.type
_entity_poly.pdbx_seq_one_letter_code
_entity_poly.pdbx_strand_id
1 'polypeptide(L)'
;MEDGSSWNDPVVSQNKMKTLKSMKDDVATYEKLATQFDDIETLIEMGYEENDASLIPEIEEMLSEFVTTFDNIRIKTLLSGEYDGDNAILSLHAGAGGTESCDWAQMLFRMYSKWADSRGYELVVLDSLDGDEAGIKSITFQINGENAYGYLKSEKGVHRLVRISPFNAAGKRQTSFVSCDVMPDIEEDLDIEINEDDLRIDTYRSSGAGGQHINKTSSAIRITHLPTGIVVQCQNERSQHQNKDKAMQMLKAKLYLLKEQENAEKAAGIRGEVTEIGWGNQIRSYVMQPYTMVKDHRTGVETGNVDSVMDGKIDLFINGYLKWLSLGCPKGLGGDDE
;
A
#
# COMPACT_ATOMS: atom_id res chain seq x y z
N MET A 1 25.80 -13.22 18.80
CA MET A 1 24.78 -13.89 19.62
C MET A 1 25.34 -14.56 20.89
N GLU A 2 26.60 -14.34 21.18
CA GLU A 2 27.25 -14.94 22.36
C GLU A 2 27.15 -14.10 23.64
N ASP A 3 26.51 -12.91 23.57
CA ASP A 3 26.37 -12.03 24.70
C ASP A 3 25.00 -12.29 25.40
N GLY A 4 25.06 -12.91 26.59
CA GLY A 4 23.88 -13.32 27.36
C GLY A 4 22.98 -12.19 27.84
N SER A 5 23.34 -10.91 27.60
CA SER A 5 22.54 -9.74 27.94
C SER A 5 21.35 -9.50 27.00
N SER A 6 21.40 -10.07 25.79
CA SER A 6 20.35 -9.91 24.75
C SER A 6 19.04 -10.66 25.08
N TRP A 7 19.05 -11.57 26.02
CA TRP A 7 17.91 -12.45 26.34
C TRP A 7 17.00 -11.89 27.45
N ASN A 8 17.40 -10.77 28.07
CA ASN A 8 16.66 -10.21 29.20
C ASN A 8 15.45 -9.36 28.76
N ASP A 9 15.36 -8.98 27.49
CA ASP A 9 14.20 -8.27 26.93
C ASP A 9 13.58 -9.12 25.78
N PRO A 10 12.36 -9.66 25.99
CA PRO A 10 11.69 -10.49 24.99
C PRO A 10 11.47 -9.78 23.65
N VAL A 11 11.17 -8.46 23.67
CA VAL A 11 10.88 -7.67 22.47
C VAL A 11 12.16 -7.47 21.65
N VAL A 12 13.26 -7.08 22.30
CA VAL A 12 14.58 -6.89 21.67
C VAL A 12 15.08 -8.22 21.08
N SER A 13 14.87 -9.32 21.79
CA SER A 13 15.25 -10.68 21.32
C SER A 13 14.45 -11.07 20.08
N GLN A 14 13.15 -10.81 20.08
CA GLN A 14 12.26 -11.13 18.96
C GLN A 14 12.61 -10.34 17.71
N ASN A 15 12.89 -9.02 17.84
CA ASN A 15 13.30 -8.17 16.74
C ASN A 15 14.66 -8.60 16.17
N LYS A 16 15.64 -8.93 17.02
CA LYS A 16 16.93 -9.48 16.57
C LYS A 16 16.79 -10.81 15.85
N MET A 17 15.90 -11.69 16.31
CA MET A 17 15.62 -12.96 15.64
C MET A 17 14.94 -12.75 14.28
N LYS A 18 13.99 -11.82 14.19
CA LYS A 18 13.34 -11.44 12.91
C LYS A 18 14.37 -10.92 11.91
N THR A 19 15.23 -10.00 12.34
CA THR A 19 16.31 -9.45 11.51
C THR A 19 17.31 -10.54 11.06
N LEU A 20 17.71 -11.43 11.96
CA LEU A 20 18.61 -12.52 11.63
C LEU A 20 17.98 -13.50 10.63
N LYS A 21 16.68 -13.79 10.78
CA LYS A 21 15.94 -14.64 9.85
C LYS A 21 15.89 -13.98 8.47
N SER A 22 15.52 -12.70 8.39
CA SER A 22 15.49 -11.95 7.14
C SER A 22 16.85 -11.99 6.43
N MET A 23 17.94 -11.68 7.14
CA MET A 23 19.29 -11.75 6.56
C MET A 23 19.68 -13.14 6.06
N LYS A 24 19.27 -14.21 6.76
CA LYS A 24 19.52 -15.58 6.31
C LYS A 24 18.71 -15.91 5.06
N ASP A 25 17.46 -15.48 5.01
CA ASP A 25 16.58 -15.70 3.87
C ASP A 25 17.10 -14.93 2.63
N ASP A 26 17.66 -13.72 2.81
CA ASP A 26 18.28 -12.95 1.75
C ASP A 26 19.53 -13.64 1.20
N VAL A 27 20.41 -14.14 2.08
CA VAL A 27 21.61 -14.91 1.67
C VAL A 27 21.21 -16.19 0.93
N ALA A 28 20.26 -16.97 1.48
CA ALA A 28 19.80 -18.20 0.84
C ALA A 28 19.16 -17.93 -0.54
N THR A 29 18.46 -16.81 -0.67
CA THR A 29 17.86 -16.39 -1.94
C THR A 29 18.92 -16.02 -2.97
N TYR A 30 19.97 -15.30 -2.55
CA TYR A 30 21.11 -14.99 -3.42
C TYR A 30 21.86 -16.26 -3.86
N GLU A 31 22.14 -17.18 -2.93
CA GLU A 31 22.81 -18.45 -3.25
C GLU A 31 21.98 -19.29 -4.23
N LYS A 32 20.65 -19.34 -4.04
CA LYS A 32 19.75 -20.02 -4.96
C LYS A 32 19.82 -19.41 -6.37
N LEU A 33 19.81 -18.06 -6.48
CA LEU A 33 19.92 -17.38 -7.76
C LEU A 33 21.27 -17.64 -8.43
N ALA A 34 22.37 -17.58 -7.69
CA ALA A 34 23.70 -17.86 -8.22
C ALA A 34 23.74 -19.29 -8.80
N THR A 35 23.24 -20.28 -8.05
CA THR A 35 23.16 -21.66 -8.53
C THR A 35 22.28 -21.78 -9.80
N GLN A 36 21.09 -21.15 -9.82
CA GLN A 36 20.24 -21.18 -11.00
C GLN A 36 20.93 -20.55 -12.22
N PHE A 37 21.70 -19.48 -12.03
CA PHE A 37 22.46 -18.86 -13.12
C PHE A 37 23.53 -19.79 -13.65
N ASP A 38 24.32 -20.41 -12.77
CA ASP A 38 25.37 -21.35 -13.13
C ASP A 38 24.80 -22.59 -13.86
N ASP A 39 23.62 -23.08 -13.41
CA ASP A 39 22.93 -24.21 -14.03
C ASP A 39 22.47 -23.84 -15.47
N ILE A 40 21.89 -22.64 -15.65
CA ILE A 40 21.48 -22.16 -16.99
C ILE A 40 22.69 -21.99 -17.89
N GLU A 41 23.79 -21.40 -17.41
CA GLU A 41 25.01 -21.23 -18.18
C GLU A 41 25.59 -22.58 -18.61
N THR A 42 25.63 -23.55 -17.70
CA THR A 42 26.09 -24.92 -17.96
C THR A 42 25.24 -25.60 -19.02
N LEU A 43 23.90 -25.50 -18.94
CA LEU A 43 23.01 -26.10 -19.94
C LEU A 43 23.16 -25.45 -21.33
N ILE A 44 23.40 -24.13 -21.37
CA ILE A 44 23.66 -23.43 -22.62
C ILE A 44 24.98 -23.92 -23.24
N GLU A 45 26.07 -24.05 -22.46
CA GLU A 45 27.35 -24.56 -22.92
C GLU A 45 27.24 -25.99 -23.44
N MET A 46 26.56 -26.89 -22.71
CA MET A 46 26.32 -28.26 -23.13
C MET A 46 25.52 -28.32 -24.45
N GLY A 47 24.48 -27.51 -24.59
CA GLY A 47 23.67 -27.43 -25.80
C GLY A 47 24.47 -26.98 -27.02
N TYR A 48 25.44 -26.06 -26.83
CA TYR A 48 26.35 -25.65 -27.91
C TYR A 48 27.39 -26.73 -28.25
N GLU A 49 27.99 -27.38 -27.25
CA GLU A 49 29.03 -28.42 -27.47
C GLU A 49 28.44 -29.64 -28.14
N GLU A 50 27.25 -30.08 -27.74
CA GLU A 50 26.59 -31.25 -28.26
C GLU A 50 25.71 -30.95 -29.53
N ASN A 51 25.56 -29.66 -29.86
CA ASN A 51 24.68 -29.17 -30.94
C ASN A 51 23.24 -29.71 -30.78
N ASP A 52 22.78 -29.77 -29.50
CA ASP A 52 21.47 -30.32 -29.12
C ASP A 52 20.42 -29.23 -28.91
N ALA A 53 19.58 -29.00 -29.91
CA ALA A 53 18.49 -28.04 -29.82
C ALA A 53 17.32 -28.50 -28.95
N SER A 54 17.32 -29.74 -28.45
CA SER A 54 16.23 -30.22 -27.58
C SER A 54 16.26 -29.60 -26.16
N LEU A 55 17.40 -29.02 -25.76
CA LEU A 55 17.58 -28.32 -24.48
C LEU A 55 16.98 -26.91 -24.46
N ILE A 56 16.65 -26.33 -25.62
CA ILE A 56 16.15 -24.96 -25.73
C ILE A 56 14.87 -24.73 -24.88
N PRO A 57 13.83 -25.57 -24.92
CA PRO A 57 12.63 -25.33 -24.12
C PRO A 57 12.90 -25.34 -22.61
N GLU A 58 13.78 -26.22 -22.13
CA GLU A 58 14.16 -26.31 -20.72
C GLU A 58 14.94 -25.06 -20.28
N ILE A 59 15.89 -24.60 -21.11
CA ILE A 59 16.64 -23.36 -20.85
C ILE A 59 15.70 -22.15 -20.81
N GLU A 60 14.73 -22.06 -21.74
CA GLU A 60 13.76 -20.96 -21.78
C GLU A 60 12.87 -20.95 -20.52
N GLU A 61 12.43 -22.10 -20.04
CA GLU A 61 11.65 -22.23 -18.80
C GLU A 61 12.48 -21.79 -17.58
N MET A 62 13.69 -22.31 -17.43
CA MET A 62 14.60 -21.93 -16.34
C MET A 62 14.94 -20.44 -16.37
N LEU A 63 15.22 -19.89 -17.54
CA LEU A 63 15.52 -18.47 -17.72
C LEU A 63 14.31 -17.59 -17.34
N SER A 64 13.12 -18.00 -17.72
CA SER A 64 11.88 -17.29 -17.36
C SER A 64 11.65 -17.27 -15.84
N GLU A 65 11.87 -18.41 -15.16
CA GLU A 65 11.79 -18.51 -13.70
C GLU A 65 12.87 -17.66 -13.01
N PHE A 66 14.11 -17.73 -13.51
CA PHE A 66 15.23 -16.92 -13.03
C PHE A 66 14.94 -15.42 -13.13
N VAL A 67 14.51 -14.94 -14.30
CA VAL A 67 14.20 -13.52 -14.52
C VAL A 67 13.08 -13.07 -13.58
N THR A 68 12.03 -13.88 -13.38
CA THR A 68 10.95 -13.57 -12.47
C THR A 68 11.44 -13.44 -11.02
N THR A 69 12.29 -14.38 -10.58
CA THR A 69 12.87 -14.37 -9.23
C THR A 69 13.82 -13.20 -9.04
N PHE A 70 14.66 -12.92 -10.03
CA PHE A 70 15.60 -11.80 -10.02
C PHE A 70 14.89 -10.45 -9.95
N ASP A 71 13.83 -10.25 -10.74
CA ASP A 71 13.04 -9.02 -10.72
C ASP A 71 12.37 -8.82 -9.35
N ASN A 72 11.87 -9.88 -8.71
CA ASN A 72 11.30 -9.79 -7.37
C ASN A 72 12.33 -9.35 -6.32
N ILE A 73 13.56 -9.88 -6.40
CA ILE A 73 14.65 -9.48 -5.49
C ILE A 73 15.08 -8.04 -5.77
N ARG A 74 15.25 -7.69 -7.04
CA ARG A 74 15.55 -6.33 -7.44
C ARG A 74 14.55 -5.32 -6.87
N ILE A 75 13.26 -5.65 -6.89
CA ILE A 75 12.22 -4.80 -6.31
C ILE A 75 12.40 -4.69 -4.79
N LYS A 76 12.70 -5.79 -4.09
CA LYS A 76 13.02 -5.74 -2.65
C LYS A 76 14.18 -4.80 -2.34
N THR A 77 15.22 -4.74 -3.18
CA THR A 77 16.35 -3.82 -2.97
C THR A 77 15.99 -2.34 -3.15
N LEU A 78 14.87 -2.04 -3.82
CA LEU A 78 14.36 -0.68 -3.96
C LEU A 78 13.59 -0.21 -2.71
N LEU A 79 13.24 -1.13 -1.82
CA LEU A 79 12.58 -0.85 -0.55
C LEU A 79 13.66 -0.51 0.50
N SER A 80 14.21 0.71 0.40
CA SER A 80 15.31 1.19 1.25
C SER A 80 14.88 2.29 2.22
N GLY A 81 13.61 2.66 2.24
CA GLY A 81 13.06 3.62 3.18
C GLY A 81 13.00 3.05 4.60
N GLU A 82 13.14 3.91 5.59
CA GLU A 82 13.17 3.56 7.02
C GLU A 82 11.98 2.69 7.45
N TYR A 83 10.79 2.94 6.86
CA TYR A 83 9.54 2.23 7.19
C TYR A 83 9.07 1.26 6.12
N ASP A 84 9.88 1.06 5.07
CA ASP A 84 9.47 0.19 3.96
C ASP A 84 9.23 -1.27 4.41
N GLY A 85 9.86 -1.70 5.49
CA GLY A 85 9.68 -3.03 6.09
C GLY A 85 8.40 -3.21 6.89
N ASP A 86 7.67 -2.13 7.18
CA ASP A 86 6.55 -2.14 8.12
C ASP A 86 5.23 -2.58 7.48
N ASN A 87 4.26 -2.86 8.35
CA ASN A 87 2.87 -3.05 7.95
C ASN A 87 2.30 -1.75 7.37
N ALA A 88 1.24 -1.84 6.59
CA ALA A 88 0.59 -0.69 5.98
C ALA A 88 -0.79 -0.43 6.57
N ILE A 89 -1.12 0.83 6.80
CA ILE A 89 -2.48 1.28 7.11
C ILE A 89 -2.98 2.10 5.91
N LEU A 90 -4.07 1.64 5.30
CA LEU A 90 -4.70 2.31 4.18
C LEU A 90 -6.03 2.93 4.59
N SER A 91 -6.29 4.14 4.12
CA SER A 91 -7.58 4.81 4.28
C SER A 91 -8.14 5.21 2.91
N LEU A 92 -9.29 4.64 2.55
CA LEU A 92 -10.02 4.99 1.34
C LEU A 92 -11.17 5.93 1.67
N HIS A 93 -11.30 7.02 0.94
CA HIS A 93 -12.40 7.96 1.09
C HIS A 93 -13.07 8.20 -0.26
N ALA A 94 -14.37 7.93 -0.33
CA ALA A 94 -15.18 8.24 -1.49
C ALA A 94 -15.21 9.76 -1.72
N GLY A 95 -14.82 10.18 -2.92
CA GLY A 95 -14.77 11.58 -3.34
C GLY A 95 -16.02 11.98 -4.13
N ALA A 96 -15.83 12.82 -5.13
CA ALA A 96 -16.91 13.25 -6.02
C ALA A 96 -17.46 12.05 -6.81
N GLY A 97 -18.79 11.89 -6.81
CA GLY A 97 -19.51 10.82 -7.54
C GLY A 97 -20.72 10.23 -6.79
N GLY A 98 -20.97 10.66 -5.55
CA GLY A 98 -22.13 10.17 -4.76
C GLY A 98 -22.06 8.64 -4.54
N THR A 99 -23.18 7.93 -4.74
CA THR A 99 -23.29 6.46 -4.60
C THR A 99 -22.26 5.73 -5.46
N GLU A 100 -21.93 6.23 -6.66
CA GLU A 100 -20.97 5.65 -7.56
C GLU A 100 -19.52 5.67 -6.96
N SER A 101 -19.16 6.75 -6.26
CA SER A 101 -17.84 6.83 -5.61
C SER A 101 -17.76 5.93 -4.38
N CYS A 102 -18.87 5.70 -3.68
CA CYS A 102 -18.92 4.73 -2.57
C CYS A 102 -18.75 3.29 -3.06
N ASP A 103 -19.38 2.94 -4.19
CA ASP A 103 -19.17 1.63 -4.83
C ASP A 103 -17.74 1.47 -5.34
N TRP A 104 -17.14 2.54 -5.90
CA TRP A 104 -15.75 2.53 -6.32
C TRP A 104 -14.79 2.30 -5.14
N ALA A 105 -15.04 2.90 -3.98
CA ALA A 105 -14.25 2.65 -2.77
C ALA A 105 -14.33 1.18 -2.33
N GLN A 106 -15.50 0.57 -2.41
CA GLN A 106 -15.70 -0.86 -2.12
C GLN A 106 -14.96 -1.74 -3.11
N MET A 107 -14.96 -1.39 -4.40
CA MET A 107 -14.21 -2.12 -5.42
C MET A 107 -12.70 -2.06 -5.18
N LEU A 108 -12.16 -0.89 -4.82
CA LEU A 108 -10.74 -0.72 -4.47
C LEU A 108 -10.39 -1.50 -3.21
N PHE A 109 -11.21 -1.46 -2.18
CA PHE A 109 -11.01 -2.26 -0.97
C PHE A 109 -10.93 -3.77 -1.30
N ARG A 110 -11.84 -4.27 -2.14
CA ARG A 110 -11.79 -5.66 -2.61
C ARG A 110 -10.52 -5.96 -3.40
N MET A 111 -10.07 -5.04 -4.25
CA MET A 111 -8.82 -5.18 -5.02
C MET A 111 -7.61 -5.33 -4.08
N TYR A 112 -7.50 -4.48 -3.07
CA TYR A 112 -6.42 -4.56 -2.08
C TYR A 112 -6.52 -5.80 -1.20
N SER A 113 -7.73 -6.23 -0.83
CA SER A 113 -7.94 -7.48 -0.10
C SER A 113 -7.42 -8.69 -0.88
N LYS A 114 -7.75 -8.78 -2.17
CA LYS A 114 -7.26 -9.87 -3.03
C LYS A 114 -5.74 -9.83 -3.24
N TRP A 115 -5.17 -8.62 -3.34
CA TRP A 115 -3.72 -8.48 -3.42
C TRP A 115 -3.04 -8.96 -2.12
N ALA A 116 -3.56 -8.57 -0.96
CA ALA A 116 -3.05 -9.02 0.34
C ALA A 116 -3.15 -10.55 0.47
N ASP A 117 -4.30 -11.13 0.15
CA ASP A 117 -4.53 -12.58 0.16
C ASP A 117 -3.52 -13.33 -0.73
N SER A 118 -3.27 -12.81 -1.94
CA SER A 118 -2.34 -13.44 -2.89
C SER A 118 -0.90 -13.48 -2.39
N ARG A 119 -0.53 -12.56 -1.49
CA ARG A 119 0.78 -12.49 -0.84
C ARG A 119 0.84 -13.18 0.52
N GLY A 120 -0.29 -13.74 0.98
CA GLY A 120 -0.40 -14.34 2.30
C GLY A 120 -0.34 -13.31 3.43
N TYR A 121 -0.71 -12.07 3.17
CA TYR A 121 -0.78 -11.00 4.16
C TYR A 121 -2.12 -11.03 4.87
N GLU A 122 -2.11 -10.66 6.14
CA GLU A 122 -3.32 -10.53 6.94
C GLU A 122 -3.92 -9.14 6.76
N LEU A 123 -5.25 -9.06 6.53
CA LEU A 123 -5.97 -7.80 6.42
C LEU A 123 -6.91 -7.63 7.63
N VAL A 124 -6.79 -6.50 8.32
CA VAL A 124 -7.62 -6.15 9.48
C VAL A 124 -8.33 -4.83 9.22
N VAL A 125 -9.66 -4.84 9.24
CA VAL A 125 -10.44 -3.60 9.12
C VAL A 125 -10.44 -2.87 10.46
N LEU A 126 -9.98 -1.62 10.46
CA LEU A 126 -9.89 -0.77 11.66
C LEU A 126 -11.13 0.09 11.84
N ASP A 127 -11.66 0.65 10.75
CA ASP A 127 -12.85 1.49 10.73
C ASP A 127 -13.54 1.39 9.39
N SER A 128 -14.88 1.43 9.37
CA SER A 128 -15.67 1.42 8.14
C SER A 128 -16.93 2.24 8.31
N LEU A 129 -17.24 3.05 7.33
CA LEU A 129 -18.47 3.81 7.22
C LEU A 129 -19.11 3.50 5.87
N ASP A 130 -20.28 2.87 5.90
CA ASP A 130 -21.03 2.52 4.70
C ASP A 130 -21.59 3.76 3.99
N GLY A 131 -21.78 3.66 2.68
CA GLY A 131 -22.53 4.65 1.90
C GLY A 131 -24.02 4.60 2.21
N ASP A 132 -24.73 5.71 2.00
CA ASP A 132 -26.15 5.83 2.33
C ASP A 132 -27.05 4.85 1.53
N GLU A 133 -26.68 4.55 0.28
CA GLU A 133 -27.45 3.68 -0.63
C GLU A 133 -26.70 2.40 -0.99
N ALA A 134 -25.38 2.50 -1.23
CA ALA A 134 -24.52 1.39 -1.60
C ALA A 134 -23.05 1.73 -1.38
N GLY A 135 -22.23 0.70 -1.28
CA GLY A 135 -20.77 0.83 -1.20
C GLY A 135 -20.28 1.37 0.13
N ILE A 136 -19.05 1.85 0.15
CA ILE A 136 -18.31 2.31 1.34
C ILE A 136 -17.97 3.79 1.16
N LYS A 137 -18.37 4.62 2.13
CA LYS A 137 -18.05 6.05 2.16
C LYS A 137 -16.63 6.30 2.60
N SER A 138 -16.19 5.60 3.63
CA SER A 138 -14.78 5.58 4.06
C SER A 138 -14.45 4.26 4.73
N ILE A 139 -13.23 3.78 4.52
CA ILE A 139 -12.73 2.58 5.18
C ILE A 139 -11.25 2.76 5.51
N THR A 140 -10.87 2.35 6.72
CA THR A 140 -9.49 2.26 7.15
C THR A 140 -9.19 0.81 7.52
N PHE A 141 -8.15 0.26 6.92
CA PHE A 141 -7.75 -1.12 7.15
C PHE A 141 -6.23 -1.23 7.19
N GLN A 142 -5.76 -2.23 7.89
CA GLN A 142 -4.35 -2.55 8.07
C GLN A 142 -4.02 -3.81 7.29
N ILE A 143 -2.89 -3.81 6.61
CA ILE A 143 -2.32 -4.98 5.94
C ILE A 143 -1.01 -5.32 6.64
N ASN A 144 -1.01 -6.49 7.28
CA ASN A 144 0.12 -7.02 8.04
C ASN A 144 0.93 -7.96 7.15
N GLY A 145 2.16 -7.59 6.86
CA GLY A 145 3.05 -8.40 6.04
C GLY A 145 4.41 -7.72 5.83
N GLU A 146 5.40 -8.52 5.49
CA GLU A 146 6.76 -8.03 5.22
C GLU A 146 6.76 -7.04 4.05
N ASN A 147 7.27 -5.83 4.29
CA ASN A 147 7.34 -4.73 3.32
C ASN A 147 5.97 -4.25 2.79
N ALA A 148 4.89 -4.48 3.53
CA ALA A 148 3.54 -4.08 3.08
C ALA A 148 3.46 -2.58 2.79
N TYR A 149 4.00 -1.74 3.68
CA TYR A 149 4.05 -0.29 3.46
C TYR A 149 4.94 0.07 2.26
N GLY A 150 6.11 -0.53 2.16
CA GLY A 150 7.06 -0.27 1.07
C GLY A 150 6.44 -0.49 -0.32
N TYR A 151 5.60 -1.51 -0.47
CA TYR A 151 4.86 -1.77 -1.70
C TYR A 151 3.68 -0.80 -1.85
N LEU A 152 2.84 -0.67 -0.83
CA LEU A 152 1.56 0.05 -0.91
C LEU A 152 1.70 1.57 -0.87
N LYS A 153 2.84 2.14 -0.45
CA LYS A 153 3.09 3.59 -0.58
C LYS A 153 2.92 4.10 -2.02
N SER A 154 3.10 3.20 -3.01
CA SER A 154 2.83 3.48 -4.42
C SER A 154 1.35 3.78 -4.72
N GLU A 155 0.43 3.31 -3.89
CA GLU A 155 -1.01 3.44 -4.08
C GLU A 155 -1.59 4.75 -3.48
N LYS A 156 -0.75 5.53 -2.80
CA LYS A 156 -1.15 6.82 -2.22
C LYS A 156 -1.50 7.83 -3.30
N GLY A 157 -2.74 8.35 -3.26
CA GLY A 157 -3.23 9.38 -4.18
C GLY A 157 -4.67 9.17 -4.60
N VAL A 158 -5.06 9.76 -5.72
CA VAL A 158 -6.45 9.71 -6.21
C VAL A 158 -6.59 8.67 -7.31
N HIS A 159 -7.55 7.77 -7.15
CA HIS A 159 -7.93 6.73 -8.10
C HIS A 159 -9.21 7.12 -8.83
N ARG A 160 -9.14 7.23 -10.14
CA ARG A 160 -10.25 7.64 -11.01
C ARG A 160 -10.87 6.42 -11.69
N LEU A 161 -12.18 6.25 -11.56
CA LEU A 161 -12.97 5.28 -12.30
C LEU A 161 -13.78 5.95 -13.38
N VAL A 162 -13.81 5.37 -14.58
CA VAL A 162 -14.70 5.75 -15.69
C VAL A 162 -15.44 4.51 -16.16
N ARG A 163 -16.76 4.45 -15.90
CA ARG A 163 -17.61 3.33 -16.34
C ARG A 163 -19.04 3.79 -16.61
N ILE A 164 -19.81 2.90 -17.24
CA ILE A 164 -21.28 3.05 -17.27
C ILE A 164 -21.81 2.70 -15.88
N SER A 165 -22.50 3.67 -15.25
CA SER A 165 -22.98 3.53 -13.87
C SER A 165 -24.08 2.48 -13.77
N PRO A 166 -23.98 1.47 -12.88
CA PRO A 166 -25.05 0.54 -12.60
C PRO A 166 -26.22 1.18 -11.82
N PHE A 167 -26.00 2.35 -11.21
CA PHE A 167 -27.00 3.11 -10.44
C PHE A 167 -27.79 4.11 -11.30
N ASN A 168 -27.39 4.30 -12.56
CA ASN A 168 -28.05 5.24 -13.46
C ASN A 168 -28.89 4.49 -14.51
N ALA A 169 -30.22 4.59 -14.37
CA ALA A 169 -31.16 3.96 -15.28
C ALA A 169 -30.98 4.38 -16.75
N ALA A 170 -30.39 5.56 -17.03
CA ALA A 170 -30.13 6.03 -18.38
C ALA A 170 -28.82 5.46 -18.96
N GLY A 171 -28.09 4.61 -18.25
CA GLY A 171 -26.83 3.99 -18.72
C GLY A 171 -25.75 5.00 -19.09
N LYS A 172 -25.70 6.17 -18.46
CA LYS A 172 -24.70 7.18 -18.74
C LYS A 172 -23.35 6.80 -18.15
N ARG A 173 -22.29 7.05 -18.92
CA ARG A 173 -20.91 6.96 -18.45
C ARG A 173 -20.65 8.02 -17.39
N GLN A 174 -20.11 7.62 -16.25
CA GLN A 174 -19.79 8.49 -15.13
C GLN A 174 -18.32 8.34 -14.74
N THR A 175 -17.83 9.38 -14.08
CA THR A 175 -16.47 9.43 -13.53
C THR A 175 -16.58 9.59 -12.02
N SER A 176 -15.89 8.74 -11.28
CA SER A 176 -15.87 8.73 -9.82
C SER A 176 -14.44 8.75 -9.31
N PHE A 177 -14.25 9.35 -8.16
CA PHE A 177 -12.94 9.51 -7.55
C PHE A 177 -12.94 8.94 -6.13
N VAL A 178 -11.85 8.28 -5.78
CA VAL A 178 -11.56 7.83 -4.42
C VAL A 178 -10.15 8.26 -4.09
N SER A 179 -9.95 8.86 -2.93
CA SER A 179 -8.61 9.10 -2.39
C SER A 179 -8.16 7.90 -1.56
N CYS A 180 -6.93 7.47 -1.80
CA CYS A 180 -6.23 6.46 -1.01
C CYS A 180 -5.09 7.15 -0.26
N ASP A 181 -5.11 7.07 1.07
CA ASP A 181 -3.99 7.47 1.92
C ASP A 181 -3.31 6.21 2.46
N VAL A 182 -1.98 6.21 2.48
CA VAL A 182 -1.18 5.07 2.93
C VAL A 182 -0.18 5.54 3.97
N MET A 183 -0.13 4.84 5.08
CA MET A 183 0.75 5.12 6.22
C MET A 183 1.43 3.85 6.70
N PRO A 184 2.65 3.94 7.24
CA PRO A 184 3.26 2.82 7.95
C PRO A 184 2.53 2.55 9.28
N ASP A 185 2.49 1.29 9.71
CA ASP A 185 2.07 0.90 11.06
C ASP A 185 3.31 0.91 11.96
N ILE A 186 3.57 2.05 12.57
CA ILE A 186 4.76 2.26 13.37
C ILE A 186 4.51 1.72 14.78
N GLU A 187 5.15 0.60 15.11
CA GLU A 187 5.07 -0.03 16.43
C GLU A 187 5.99 0.64 17.46
N GLU A 188 7.05 1.32 17.02
CA GLU A 188 8.00 1.98 17.93
C GLU A 188 7.55 3.37 18.32
N ASP A 189 7.89 3.76 19.56
CA ASP A 189 7.71 5.14 20.05
C ASP A 189 8.56 6.07 19.16
N LEU A 190 7.90 6.65 18.17
CA LEU A 190 8.50 7.79 17.49
C LEU A 190 8.82 8.85 18.55
N ASP A 191 9.98 9.44 18.43
CA ASP A 191 10.44 10.61 19.21
C ASP A 191 9.58 11.87 18.93
N ILE A 192 8.28 11.65 18.69
CA ILE A 192 7.24 12.67 18.61
C ILE A 192 6.53 12.66 19.95
N GLU A 193 6.95 13.57 20.83
CA GLU A 193 6.20 13.88 22.03
C GLU A 193 4.87 14.50 21.62
N ILE A 194 3.78 13.77 21.84
CA ILE A 194 2.43 14.29 21.68
C ILE A 194 1.99 14.77 23.07
N ASN A 195 1.81 16.08 23.20
CA ASN A 195 1.26 16.64 24.42
C ASN A 195 -0.24 16.30 24.48
N GLU A 196 -0.71 15.71 25.59
CA GLU A 196 -2.13 15.40 25.77
C GLU A 196 -3.02 16.65 25.73
N ASP A 197 -2.50 17.81 26.12
CA ASP A 197 -3.22 19.09 26.09
C ASP A 197 -3.52 19.57 24.64
N ASP A 198 -2.78 19.06 23.65
CA ASP A 198 -2.98 19.35 22.24
C ASP A 198 -3.98 18.40 21.57
N LEU A 199 -4.54 17.46 22.36
CA LEU A 199 -5.47 16.47 21.85
C LEU A 199 -6.90 16.75 22.31
N ARG A 200 -7.81 16.78 21.37
CA ARG A 200 -9.24 16.67 21.64
C ARG A 200 -9.68 15.23 21.39
N ILE A 201 -10.08 14.55 22.44
CA ILE A 201 -10.55 13.16 22.38
C ILE A 201 -12.07 13.13 22.55
N ASP A 202 -12.77 12.77 21.48
CA ASP A 202 -14.22 12.62 21.47
C ASP A 202 -14.58 11.12 21.45
N THR A 203 -15.44 10.71 22.37
CA THR A 203 -16.02 9.37 22.40
C THR A 203 -17.40 9.40 21.77
N TYR A 204 -17.69 8.46 20.88
CA TYR A 204 -18.99 8.38 20.24
C TYR A 204 -19.46 6.93 20.13
N ARG A 205 -20.73 6.74 19.76
CA ARG A 205 -21.28 5.40 19.55
C ARG A 205 -20.88 4.92 18.18
N SER A 206 -20.31 3.72 18.11
CA SER A 206 -20.02 3.08 16.83
C SER A 206 -21.30 2.90 16.03
N SER A 207 -21.29 3.29 14.76
CA SER A 207 -22.37 3.04 13.81
C SER A 207 -21.97 1.86 12.93
N GLY A 208 -22.67 0.73 13.04
CA GLY A 208 -22.46 -0.46 12.22
C GLY A 208 -23.60 -1.44 12.36
N ALA A 209 -23.77 -2.34 11.40
CA ALA A 209 -24.73 -3.44 11.41
C ALA A 209 -24.36 -4.49 12.46
N GLY A 210 -24.61 -4.19 13.73
CA GLY A 210 -24.35 -5.10 14.86
C GLY A 210 -25.45 -5.01 15.89
N GLY A 211 -25.75 -6.14 16.54
CA GLY A 211 -26.84 -6.32 17.47
C GLY A 211 -26.86 -5.34 18.65
N GLN A 212 -27.90 -5.43 19.51
CA GLN A 212 -28.22 -4.49 20.62
C GLN A 212 -27.05 -4.08 21.56
N HIS A 213 -25.94 -4.79 21.55
CA HIS A 213 -24.78 -4.50 22.42
C HIS A 213 -23.88 -3.39 21.85
N ILE A 214 -23.76 -3.27 20.52
CA ILE A 214 -22.94 -2.26 19.85
C ILE A 214 -23.51 -0.86 19.98
N ASN A 215 -24.84 -0.76 20.03
CA ASN A 215 -25.55 0.52 20.12
C ASN A 215 -25.62 1.11 21.53
N LYS A 216 -25.10 0.42 22.57
CA LYS A 216 -25.18 0.88 23.98
C LYS A 216 -23.86 1.38 24.56
N THR A 217 -22.73 1.06 23.97
CA THR A 217 -21.42 1.46 24.46
C THR A 217 -20.74 2.46 23.52
N SER A 218 -20.34 3.63 24.05
CA SER A 218 -19.56 4.63 23.33
C SER A 218 -18.09 4.18 23.32
N SER A 219 -17.77 3.12 22.57
CA SER A 219 -16.41 2.57 22.48
C SER A 219 -15.57 3.20 21.35
N ALA A 220 -16.21 3.85 20.39
CA ALA A 220 -15.53 4.54 19.30
C ALA A 220 -14.81 5.80 19.78
N ILE A 221 -13.59 5.99 19.33
CA ILE A 221 -12.71 7.10 19.67
C ILE A 221 -12.42 7.91 18.40
N ARG A 222 -12.49 9.24 18.55
CA ARG A 222 -11.98 10.21 17.59
C ARG A 222 -10.97 11.09 18.30
N ILE A 223 -9.77 11.19 17.78
CA ILE A 223 -8.72 12.07 18.27
C ILE A 223 -8.48 13.15 17.23
N THR A 224 -8.54 14.40 17.65
CA THR A 224 -8.19 15.56 16.84
C THR A 224 -6.96 16.20 17.45
N HIS A 225 -5.88 16.30 16.70
CA HIS A 225 -4.69 17.04 17.09
C HIS A 225 -4.91 18.51 16.74
N LEU A 226 -5.09 19.34 17.77
CA LEU A 226 -5.50 20.75 17.63
C LEU A 226 -4.52 21.60 16.79
N PRO A 227 -3.18 21.48 16.98
CA PRO A 227 -2.23 22.31 16.24
C PRO A 227 -2.22 22.03 14.74
N THR A 228 -2.36 20.76 14.33
CA THR A 228 -2.29 20.35 12.91
C THR A 228 -3.64 20.12 12.25
N GLY A 229 -4.73 20.07 13.05
CA GLY A 229 -6.08 19.74 12.57
C GLY A 229 -6.24 18.28 12.10
N ILE A 230 -5.25 17.43 12.33
CA ILE A 230 -5.32 16.01 11.95
C ILE A 230 -6.37 15.29 12.78
N VAL A 231 -7.26 14.56 12.12
CA VAL A 231 -8.29 13.75 12.77
C VAL A 231 -8.03 12.28 12.46
N VAL A 232 -8.09 11.46 13.49
CA VAL A 232 -8.07 9.99 13.41
C VAL A 232 -9.24 9.41 14.18
N GLN A 233 -9.72 8.25 13.75
CA GLN A 233 -10.82 7.56 14.44
C GLN A 233 -10.62 6.06 14.40
N CYS A 234 -11.03 5.38 15.49
CA CYS A 234 -11.00 3.93 15.61
C CYS A 234 -12.23 3.44 16.38
N GLN A 235 -12.90 2.40 15.86
CA GLN A 235 -14.10 1.82 16.47
C GLN A 235 -14.12 0.28 16.43
N ASN A 236 -13.03 -0.35 15.99
CA ASN A 236 -13.00 -1.78 15.71
C ASN A 236 -12.98 -2.66 16.96
N GLU A 237 -12.44 -2.16 18.05
CA GLU A 237 -12.29 -2.93 19.29
C GLU A 237 -13.49 -2.71 20.23
N ARG A 238 -13.78 -3.74 21.04
CA ARG A 238 -14.83 -3.64 22.08
C ARG A 238 -14.42 -2.75 23.24
N SER A 239 -13.13 -2.58 23.46
CA SER A 239 -12.54 -1.78 24.52
C SER A 239 -12.25 -0.38 24.02
N GLN A 240 -12.77 0.64 24.73
CA GLN A 240 -12.47 2.04 24.50
C GLN A 240 -10.96 2.34 24.62
N HIS A 241 -10.27 1.67 25.54
CA HIS A 241 -8.81 1.81 25.73
C HIS A 241 -8.04 1.33 24.50
N GLN A 242 -8.35 0.15 23.96
CA GLN A 242 -7.69 -0.40 22.78
C GLN A 242 -7.94 0.50 21.55
N ASN A 243 -9.16 1.03 21.39
CA ASN A 243 -9.45 2.01 20.34
C ASN A 243 -8.65 3.31 20.53
N LYS A 244 -8.45 3.79 21.78
CA LYS A 244 -7.62 4.96 22.06
C LYS A 244 -6.16 4.69 21.68
N ASP A 245 -5.60 3.56 22.08
CA ASP A 245 -4.22 3.20 21.80
C ASP A 245 -3.96 3.11 20.30
N LYS A 246 -4.86 2.43 19.56
CA LYS A 246 -4.76 2.32 18.10
C LYS A 246 -4.93 3.67 17.40
N ALA A 247 -5.86 4.51 17.86
CA ALA A 247 -6.02 5.86 17.33
C ALA A 247 -4.78 6.73 17.61
N MET A 248 -4.14 6.58 18.77
CA MET A 248 -2.87 7.26 19.08
C MET A 248 -1.73 6.82 18.16
N GLN A 249 -1.61 5.52 17.86
CA GLN A 249 -0.64 5.02 16.87
C GLN A 249 -0.90 5.63 15.50
N MET A 250 -2.16 5.65 15.05
CA MET A 250 -2.54 6.28 13.78
C MET A 250 -2.20 7.77 13.75
N LEU A 251 -2.41 8.48 14.86
CA LEU A 251 -2.05 9.90 14.95
C LEU A 251 -0.54 10.11 14.89
N LYS A 252 0.25 9.31 15.64
CA LYS A 252 1.71 9.35 15.58
C LYS A 252 2.22 9.14 14.15
N ALA A 253 1.70 8.14 13.45
CA ALA A 253 2.06 7.88 12.06
C ALA A 253 1.73 9.06 11.13
N LYS A 254 0.56 9.69 11.29
CA LYS A 254 0.20 10.88 10.49
C LYS A 254 1.08 12.09 10.79
N LEU A 255 1.40 12.34 12.05
CA LEU A 255 2.29 13.43 12.44
C LEU A 255 3.72 13.21 11.90
N TYR A 256 4.19 11.96 11.91
CA TYR A 256 5.48 11.62 11.31
C TYR A 256 5.53 11.95 9.82
N LEU A 257 4.53 11.49 9.07
CA LEU A 257 4.45 11.78 7.63
C LEU A 257 4.38 13.29 7.34
N LEU A 258 3.67 14.04 8.19
CA LEU A 258 3.64 15.51 8.08
C LEU A 258 5.03 16.11 8.29
N LYS A 259 5.76 15.66 9.30
CA LYS A 259 7.13 16.12 9.60
C LYS A 259 8.11 15.75 8.49
N GLU A 260 7.99 14.55 7.92
CA GLU A 260 8.78 14.11 6.77
C GLU A 260 8.47 14.99 5.55
N GLN A 261 7.19 15.28 5.29
CA GLN A 261 6.78 16.17 4.21
C GLN A 261 7.30 17.59 4.40
N GLU A 262 7.22 18.16 5.60
CA GLU A 262 7.80 19.48 5.93
C GLU A 262 9.31 19.52 5.70
N ASN A 263 10.02 18.45 6.05
CA ASN A 263 11.46 18.35 5.80
C ASN A 263 11.78 18.20 4.30
N ALA A 264 10.97 17.43 3.57
CA ALA A 264 11.09 17.30 2.11
C ALA A 264 10.77 18.62 1.39
N GLU A 265 9.76 19.36 1.86
CA GLU A 265 9.42 20.71 1.34
C GLU A 265 10.52 21.73 1.63
N LYS A 266 11.14 21.70 2.81
CA LYS A 266 12.32 22.53 3.11
C LYS A 266 13.49 22.20 2.20
N ALA A 267 13.74 20.92 1.95
CA ALA A 267 14.78 20.46 1.02
C ALA A 267 14.47 20.83 -0.44
N ALA A 268 13.18 20.79 -0.83
CA ALA A 268 12.71 21.20 -2.16
C ALA A 268 12.68 22.72 -2.32
N GLY A 269 12.38 23.49 -1.26
CA GLY A 269 12.47 24.95 -1.23
C GLY A 269 13.89 25.46 -1.47
N ILE A 270 14.89 24.70 -1.06
CA ILE A 270 16.31 24.95 -1.39
C ILE A 270 16.60 24.60 -2.87
N ARG A 271 15.79 23.73 -3.50
CA ARG A 271 15.94 23.32 -4.92
C ARG A 271 15.06 24.07 -5.92
N GLY A 272 14.11 24.91 -5.49
CA GLY A 272 13.22 25.71 -6.35
C GLY A 272 12.08 24.90 -6.99
N GLU A 273 10.86 25.41 -6.79
CA GLU A 273 9.54 24.99 -7.27
C GLU A 273 8.86 23.83 -6.55
N VAL A 274 7.93 24.21 -5.67
CA VAL A 274 6.88 23.34 -5.10
C VAL A 274 5.61 23.50 -5.94
N THR A 275 5.15 22.41 -6.54
CA THR A 275 3.85 22.38 -7.20
C THR A 275 2.78 22.13 -6.15
N GLU A 276 1.83 23.06 -6.00
CA GLU A 276 0.68 22.94 -5.09
C GLU A 276 -0.09 21.63 -5.31
N ILE A 277 -0.50 21.01 -4.19
CA ILE A 277 -1.36 19.83 -4.17
C ILE A 277 -2.79 20.27 -4.50
N GLY A 278 -3.13 20.26 -5.79
CA GLY A 278 -4.47 20.50 -6.30
C GLY A 278 -5.10 19.21 -6.87
N TRP A 279 -6.36 19.26 -7.20
CA TRP A 279 -7.20 18.22 -7.81
C TRP A 279 -6.61 17.50 -9.04
N GLY A 280 -5.38 17.85 -9.48
CA GLY A 280 -4.64 17.25 -10.60
C GLY A 280 -3.82 16.00 -10.28
N ASN A 281 -3.76 15.54 -9.04
CA ASN A 281 -2.88 14.43 -8.64
C ASN A 281 -3.56 13.06 -8.73
N GLN A 282 -4.20 12.77 -9.88
CA GLN A 282 -4.66 11.41 -10.17
C GLN A 282 -3.44 10.53 -10.40
N ILE A 283 -3.25 9.53 -9.53
CA ILE A 283 -2.16 8.57 -9.71
C ILE A 283 -2.51 7.52 -10.76
N ARG A 284 -3.81 7.11 -10.81
CA ARG A 284 -4.23 6.03 -11.69
C ARG A 284 -5.67 6.21 -12.16
N SER A 285 -5.89 5.94 -13.46
CA SER A 285 -7.20 5.92 -14.08
C SER A 285 -7.58 4.51 -14.47
N TYR A 286 -8.82 4.14 -14.15
CA TYR A 286 -9.44 2.85 -14.49
C TYR A 286 -10.61 3.14 -15.43
N VAL A 287 -10.48 2.76 -16.69
CA VAL A 287 -11.50 2.94 -17.72
C VAL A 287 -12.08 1.57 -18.07
N MET A 288 -13.39 1.41 -17.89
CA MET A 288 -14.09 0.16 -18.22
C MET A 288 -14.89 0.27 -19.52
N GLN A 289 -15.30 1.48 -19.90
CA GLN A 289 -16.00 1.76 -21.17
C GLN A 289 -15.59 3.13 -21.72
N PRO A 290 -15.54 3.33 -23.06
CA PRO A 290 -15.86 2.38 -24.15
C PRO A 290 -14.74 1.36 -24.47
N TYR A 291 -13.58 1.53 -23.88
CA TYR A 291 -12.45 0.61 -23.94
C TYR A 291 -11.99 0.30 -22.51
N THR A 292 -11.24 -0.79 -22.36
CA THR A 292 -10.71 -1.20 -21.06
C THR A 292 -9.25 -0.77 -20.92
N MET A 293 -8.92 -0.03 -19.86
CA MET A 293 -7.56 0.43 -19.61
C MET A 293 -7.39 0.79 -18.13
N VAL A 294 -6.26 0.39 -17.55
CA VAL A 294 -5.75 0.96 -16.30
C VAL A 294 -4.41 1.60 -16.61
N LYS A 295 -4.26 2.89 -16.29
CA LYS A 295 -3.03 3.66 -16.54
C LYS A 295 -2.59 4.40 -15.29
N ASP A 296 -1.34 4.22 -14.90
CA ASP A 296 -0.69 5.04 -13.87
C ASP A 296 -0.03 6.26 -14.54
N HIS A 297 -0.47 7.45 -14.14
CA HIS A 297 -0.04 8.71 -14.78
C HIS A 297 1.37 9.13 -14.38
N ARG A 298 1.90 8.61 -13.29
CA ARG A 298 3.26 8.95 -12.81
C ARG A 298 4.33 8.20 -13.59
N THR A 299 4.05 6.94 -13.87
CA THR A 299 5.01 6.00 -14.47
C THR A 299 4.76 5.73 -15.95
N GLY A 300 3.56 6.08 -16.45
CA GLY A 300 3.13 5.72 -17.79
C GLY A 300 2.79 4.24 -17.99
N VAL A 301 2.88 3.43 -16.93
CA VAL A 301 2.56 2.00 -17.01
C VAL A 301 1.06 1.82 -17.21
N GLU A 302 0.68 1.00 -18.20
CA GLU A 302 -0.72 0.76 -18.53
C GLU A 302 -0.98 -0.72 -18.88
N THR A 303 -2.24 -1.14 -18.73
CA THR A 303 -2.72 -2.45 -19.12
C THR A 303 -4.17 -2.40 -19.55
N GLY A 304 -4.56 -3.16 -20.57
CA GLY A 304 -5.95 -3.33 -20.99
C GLY A 304 -6.75 -4.33 -20.13
N ASN A 305 -6.07 -5.13 -19.29
CA ASN A 305 -6.72 -6.18 -18.49
C ASN A 305 -7.19 -5.63 -17.13
N VAL A 306 -8.29 -4.86 -17.16
CA VAL A 306 -8.88 -4.23 -15.97
C VAL A 306 -9.34 -5.28 -14.96
N ASP A 307 -9.94 -6.39 -15.41
CA ASP A 307 -10.45 -7.44 -14.53
C ASP A 307 -9.33 -8.07 -13.69
N SER A 308 -8.18 -8.32 -14.31
CA SER A 308 -7.01 -8.85 -13.60
C SER A 308 -6.51 -7.89 -12.52
N VAL A 309 -6.50 -6.58 -12.81
CA VAL A 309 -6.12 -5.55 -11.82
C VAL A 309 -7.12 -5.52 -10.67
N MET A 310 -8.42 -5.53 -10.97
CA MET A 310 -9.49 -5.56 -9.94
C MET A 310 -9.49 -6.87 -9.14
N ASP A 311 -8.88 -7.92 -9.66
CA ASP A 311 -8.63 -9.19 -8.96
C ASP A 311 -7.32 -9.20 -8.15
N GLY A 312 -6.70 -8.02 -7.94
CA GLY A 312 -5.57 -7.84 -7.06
C GLY A 312 -4.20 -7.91 -7.74
N LYS A 313 -4.11 -8.09 -9.07
CA LYS A 313 -2.81 -8.11 -9.77
C LYS A 313 -2.31 -6.69 -10.06
N ILE A 314 -1.98 -5.97 -9.01
CA ILE A 314 -1.48 -4.58 -9.06
C ILE A 314 0.04 -4.46 -9.05
N ASP A 315 0.76 -5.58 -8.96
CA ASP A 315 2.24 -5.57 -8.86
C ASP A 315 2.91 -4.87 -10.04
N LEU A 316 2.31 -4.91 -11.22
CA LEU A 316 2.80 -4.19 -12.40
C LEU A 316 2.97 -2.69 -12.12
N PHE A 317 1.98 -2.08 -11.45
CA PHE A 317 1.99 -0.65 -11.11
C PHE A 317 2.88 -0.35 -9.90
N ILE A 318 2.86 -1.21 -8.87
CA ILE A 318 3.74 -1.12 -7.71
C ILE A 318 5.20 -1.14 -8.15
N ASN A 319 5.57 -2.12 -8.97
CA ASN A 319 6.92 -2.29 -9.48
C ASN A 319 7.33 -1.12 -10.40
N GLY A 320 6.41 -0.68 -11.24
CA GLY A 320 6.60 0.51 -12.09
C GLY A 320 6.90 1.76 -11.27
N TYR A 321 6.15 1.97 -10.18
CA TYR A 321 6.34 3.09 -9.28
C TYR A 321 7.67 3.02 -8.51
N LEU A 322 8.01 1.87 -7.94
CA LEU A 322 9.27 1.70 -7.21
C LEU A 322 10.48 1.94 -8.12
N LYS A 323 10.41 1.45 -9.37
CA LYS A 323 11.43 1.70 -10.38
C LYS A 323 11.51 3.19 -10.75
N TRP A 324 10.37 3.86 -10.94
CA TRP A 324 10.30 5.29 -11.22
C TRP A 324 10.90 6.11 -10.08
N LEU A 325 10.59 5.73 -8.82
CA LEU A 325 11.13 6.37 -7.63
C LEU A 325 12.67 6.22 -7.56
N SER A 326 13.19 5.04 -7.86
CA SER A 326 14.65 4.77 -7.84
C SER A 326 15.42 5.59 -8.89
N LEU A 327 14.75 6.01 -9.96
CA LEU A 327 15.32 6.87 -11.01
C LEU A 327 15.24 8.38 -10.68
N GLY A 328 14.77 8.74 -9.48
CA GLY A 328 14.65 10.13 -9.04
C GLY A 328 13.43 10.85 -9.60
N CYS A 329 12.34 10.12 -9.85
CA CYS A 329 11.05 10.66 -10.30
C CYS A 329 11.14 11.48 -11.60
N PRO A 330 11.69 10.94 -12.70
CA PRO A 330 11.81 11.70 -13.94
C PRO A 330 10.45 12.17 -14.44
N LYS A 331 10.32 13.48 -14.71
CA LYS A 331 9.13 14.05 -15.34
C LYS A 331 9.08 13.60 -16.82
N GLY A 332 7.95 13.07 -17.28
CA GLY A 332 7.72 12.80 -18.71
C GLY A 332 7.64 11.34 -19.13
N LEU A 333 7.58 10.38 -18.18
CA LEU A 333 7.26 8.99 -18.52
C LEU A 333 5.74 8.74 -18.61
N GLY A 334 4.92 9.60 -18.00
CA GLY A 334 3.47 9.65 -18.22
C GLY A 334 3.18 10.69 -19.28
N GLY A 335 2.96 10.27 -20.53
CA GLY A 335 2.62 11.18 -21.62
C GLY A 335 1.44 12.05 -21.26
N ASP A 336 1.64 13.37 -21.30
CA ASP A 336 0.57 14.36 -21.39
C ASP A 336 -0.13 14.14 -22.73
N ASP A 337 -1.30 13.52 -22.70
CA ASP A 337 -2.26 13.65 -23.77
C ASP A 337 -3.53 14.23 -23.19
N GLU A 338 -3.92 15.38 -23.72
CA GLU A 338 -5.08 16.23 -23.48
C GLU A 338 -6.43 15.49 -23.41
#